data_b6ecd639058ce2751e29ffdb02774890
#
_entry.id   b6ecd639058ce2751e29ffdb02774890
#
_cell.length_a   1.000
_cell.length_b   1.000
_cell.length_c   1.000
_cell.angle_alpha   90.00
_cell.angle_beta   90.00
_cell.angle_gamma   90.00
#
_symmetry.space_group_name_H-M   'P 1'
#
loop_
_entity.id
_entity.type
_entity.pdbx_description
1 polymer ?
#
loop_
_entity_poly.entity_id
_entity_poly.type
_entity_poly.pdbx_seq_one_letter_code
_entity_poly.pdbx_strand_id
1 'polypeptide(L)'
;MPHKDDLALLENGETEGIRSLAYDLVLNGWELGSGSERIHRQDIQQRIFTTLGIEPDEARKRFGFLLDAFKFGAPPHAGFAVGLDRLTAILVGEENIREVIAFPKTQSGSDPLTSAPLPIDDRHLKELGLKVLPPST
;
A
#
# COMPACT_ATOMS: atom_id res chain seq x y z
N MET A 1 -3.29 -11.93 -5.27
CA MET A 1 -3.78 -13.33 -5.43
C MET A 1 -2.59 -14.27 -5.41
N PRO A 2 -2.56 -15.34 -4.59
CA PRO A 2 -1.58 -16.41 -4.71
C PRO A 2 -1.69 -17.12 -6.07
N HIS A 3 -0.57 -17.62 -6.58
CA HIS A 3 -0.58 -18.40 -7.81
C HIS A 3 -1.43 -19.68 -7.63
N LYS A 4 -2.17 -20.05 -8.65
CA LYS A 4 -3.13 -21.17 -8.58
C LYS A 4 -2.48 -22.51 -8.18
N ASP A 5 -1.23 -22.74 -8.61
CA ASP A 5 -0.50 -23.96 -8.30
C ASP A 5 -0.02 -24.02 -6.84
N ASP A 6 0.01 -22.88 -6.15
CA ASP A 6 0.52 -22.76 -4.79
C ASP A 6 -0.61 -22.64 -3.75
N LEU A 7 -1.88 -22.72 -4.18
CA LEU A 7 -3.03 -22.64 -3.27
C LEU A 7 -3.04 -23.77 -2.23
N ALA A 8 -2.55 -24.96 -2.59
CA ALA A 8 -2.44 -26.07 -1.66
C ALA A 8 -1.47 -25.78 -0.50
N LEU A 9 -0.38 -25.03 -0.73
CA LEU A 9 0.53 -24.58 0.33
C LEU A 9 -0.19 -23.68 1.31
N LEU A 10 -0.93 -22.70 0.80
CA LEU A 10 -1.74 -21.80 1.64
C LEU A 10 -2.79 -22.58 2.44
N GLU A 11 -3.40 -23.60 1.85
CA GLU A 11 -4.37 -24.48 2.52
C GLU A 11 -3.77 -25.27 3.67
N ASN A 12 -2.52 -25.69 3.53
CA ASN A 12 -1.77 -26.40 4.56
C ASN A 12 -1.16 -25.48 5.63
N GLY A 13 -1.32 -24.15 5.50
CA GLY A 13 -0.71 -23.16 6.41
C GLY A 13 0.76 -22.88 6.12
N GLU A 14 1.29 -23.38 5.01
CA GLU A 14 2.62 -23.09 4.53
C GLU A 14 2.61 -21.71 3.83
N THR A 15 3.51 -20.83 4.23
CA THR A 15 3.57 -19.46 3.66
C THR A 15 4.83 -19.23 2.84
N GLU A 16 5.87 -20.00 3.08
CA GLU A 16 7.10 -19.94 2.31
C GLU A 16 6.91 -20.58 0.92
N GLY A 17 7.46 -19.92 -0.09
CA GLY A 17 7.41 -20.41 -1.47
C GLY A 17 6.11 -20.10 -2.23
N ILE A 18 5.12 -19.49 -1.60
CA ILE A 18 3.90 -19.06 -2.30
C ILE A 18 4.23 -17.88 -3.23
N ARG A 19 4.05 -18.09 -4.52
CA ARG A 19 4.19 -17.04 -5.53
C ARG A 19 2.93 -16.18 -5.56
N SER A 20 3.09 -14.87 -5.66
CA SER A 20 1.99 -13.94 -5.88
C SER A 20 1.80 -13.66 -7.37
N LEU A 21 0.56 -13.37 -7.78
CA LEU A 21 0.24 -12.84 -9.10
C LEU A 21 0.38 -11.32 -9.10
N ALA A 22 1.59 -10.86 -8.74
CA ALA A 22 1.99 -9.46 -8.78
C ALA A 22 2.97 -9.25 -9.93
N TYR A 23 3.03 -8.04 -10.44
CA TYR A 23 3.88 -7.66 -11.56
C TYR A 23 4.29 -6.19 -11.47
N ASP A 24 5.50 -5.91 -11.93
CA ASP A 24 6.05 -4.57 -12.01
C ASP A 24 6.44 -4.24 -13.46
N LEU A 25 6.22 -3.00 -13.85
CA LEU A 25 6.74 -2.44 -15.08
C LEU A 25 8.03 -1.69 -14.78
N VAL A 26 9.14 -2.19 -15.31
CA VAL A 26 10.46 -1.57 -15.14
C VAL A 26 10.95 -1.02 -16.47
N LEU A 27 11.37 0.24 -16.48
CA LEU A 27 11.98 0.90 -17.63
C LEU A 27 13.24 1.64 -17.17
N ASN A 28 14.37 1.41 -17.87
CA ASN A 28 15.66 2.03 -17.56
C ASN A 28 16.10 1.87 -16.09
N GLY A 29 15.77 0.73 -15.46
CA GLY A 29 16.06 0.48 -14.06
C GLY A 29 15.08 1.11 -13.06
N TRP A 30 14.07 1.84 -13.53
CA TRP A 30 13.02 2.42 -12.69
C TRP A 30 11.76 1.59 -12.75
N GLU A 31 11.21 1.26 -11.60
CA GLU A 31 9.85 0.76 -11.48
C GLU A 31 8.88 1.89 -11.81
N LEU A 32 8.24 1.83 -12.97
CA LEU A 32 7.25 2.81 -13.42
C LEU A 32 5.86 2.56 -12.88
N GLY A 33 5.57 1.34 -12.57
CA GLY A 33 4.28 0.97 -12.07
C GLY A 33 4.24 -0.46 -11.61
N SER A 34 3.27 -0.78 -10.79
CA SER A 34 3.06 -2.12 -10.26
C SER A 34 1.59 -2.47 -10.19
N GLY A 35 1.32 -3.74 -10.13
CA GLY A 35 -0.04 -4.24 -10.05
C GLY A 35 -0.13 -5.68 -9.61
N SER A 36 -1.33 -6.14 -9.47
CA SER A 36 -1.57 -7.55 -9.18
C SER A 36 -2.95 -8.00 -9.61
N GLU A 37 -3.09 -9.30 -9.85
CA GLU A 37 -4.40 -9.94 -9.81
C GLU A 37 -4.92 -9.91 -8.38
N ARG A 38 -6.16 -9.43 -8.21
CA ARG A 38 -6.77 -9.21 -6.89
C ARG A 38 -7.43 -10.48 -6.39
N ILE A 39 -7.50 -10.62 -5.07
CA ILE A 39 -8.27 -11.70 -4.44
C ILE A 39 -9.75 -11.33 -4.53
N HIS A 40 -10.54 -12.17 -5.20
CA HIS A 40 -11.98 -12.04 -5.33
C HIS A 40 -12.75 -13.18 -4.64
N ARG A 41 -12.04 -14.25 -4.26
CA ARG A 41 -12.58 -15.39 -3.51
C ARG A 41 -12.51 -15.12 -2.01
N GLN A 42 -13.64 -15.27 -1.32
CA GLN A 42 -13.73 -15.00 0.14
C GLN A 42 -12.90 -15.97 0.98
N ASP A 43 -12.86 -17.23 0.60
CA ASP A 43 -12.10 -18.27 1.29
C ASP A 43 -10.59 -17.97 1.26
N ILE A 44 -10.07 -17.57 0.12
CA ILE A 44 -8.66 -17.17 -0.02
C ILE A 44 -8.40 -15.88 0.76
N GLN A 45 -9.29 -14.90 0.66
CA GLN A 45 -9.15 -13.64 1.40
C GLN A 45 -9.08 -13.87 2.92
N GLN A 46 -9.92 -14.73 3.45
CA GLN A 46 -9.91 -15.07 4.87
C GLN A 46 -8.59 -15.73 5.29
N ARG A 47 -8.08 -16.67 4.49
CA ARG A 47 -6.80 -17.33 4.76
C ARG A 47 -5.64 -16.33 4.76
N ILE A 48 -5.60 -15.42 3.79
CA ILE A 48 -4.59 -14.38 3.74
C ILE A 48 -4.66 -13.46 4.96
N PHE A 49 -5.85 -13.06 5.42
CA PHE A 49 -5.98 -12.29 6.66
C PHE A 49 -5.42 -13.05 7.86
N THR A 50 -5.75 -14.32 8.00
CA THR A 50 -5.21 -15.16 9.07
C THR A 50 -3.67 -15.27 8.99
N THR A 51 -3.12 -15.46 7.81
CA THR A 51 -1.66 -15.49 7.58
C THR A 51 -0.99 -14.18 7.97
N LEU A 52 -1.65 -13.06 7.75
CA LEU A 52 -1.17 -11.73 8.15
C LEU A 52 -1.43 -11.38 9.63
N GLY A 53 -1.96 -12.31 10.42
CA GLY A 53 -2.28 -12.09 11.83
C GLY A 53 -3.47 -11.14 12.06
N ILE A 54 -4.34 -10.97 11.04
CA ILE A 54 -5.54 -10.15 11.15
C ILE A 54 -6.69 -11.06 11.57
N GLU A 55 -7.10 -10.93 12.83
CA GLU A 55 -8.20 -11.70 13.38
C GLU A 55 -9.55 -11.38 12.71
N PRO A 56 -10.51 -12.32 12.67
CA PRO A 56 -11.79 -12.14 11.97
C PRO A 56 -12.56 -10.89 12.39
N ASP A 57 -12.58 -10.54 13.67
CA ASP A 57 -13.26 -9.35 14.18
C ASP A 57 -12.57 -8.07 13.71
N GLU A 58 -11.25 -8.04 13.67
CA GLU A 58 -10.49 -6.93 13.14
C GLU A 58 -10.66 -6.81 11.63
N ALA A 59 -10.61 -7.92 10.90
CA ALA A 59 -10.89 -7.97 9.47
C ALA A 59 -12.30 -7.41 9.18
N ARG A 60 -13.28 -7.81 9.97
CA ARG A 60 -14.65 -7.31 9.83
C ARG A 60 -14.77 -5.82 10.12
N LYS A 61 -14.11 -5.34 11.16
CA LYS A 61 -14.11 -3.90 11.52
C LYS A 61 -13.46 -3.03 10.45
N ARG A 62 -12.35 -3.47 9.87
CA ARG A 62 -11.55 -2.68 8.90
C ARG A 62 -12.03 -2.81 7.46
N PHE A 63 -12.45 -4.01 7.06
CA PHE A 63 -12.72 -4.37 5.67
C PHE A 63 -14.13 -4.93 5.46
N GLY A 64 -15.02 -4.83 6.47
CA GLY A 64 -16.34 -5.45 6.42
C GLY A 64 -17.16 -5.05 5.20
N PHE A 65 -17.11 -3.78 4.79
CA PHE A 65 -17.80 -3.28 3.60
C PHE A 65 -17.32 -3.98 2.31
N LEU A 66 -16.02 -4.22 2.18
CA LEU A 66 -15.42 -4.91 1.02
C LEU A 66 -15.80 -6.39 1.03
N LEU A 67 -15.67 -7.04 2.20
CA LEU A 67 -16.03 -8.45 2.36
C LEU A 67 -17.51 -8.70 2.06
N ASP A 68 -18.39 -7.77 2.45
CA ASP A 68 -19.81 -7.86 2.12
C ASP A 68 -20.07 -7.63 0.63
N ALA A 69 -19.40 -6.68 0.01
CA ALA A 69 -19.51 -6.45 -1.43
C ALA A 69 -19.10 -7.71 -2.23
N PHE A 70 -18.06 -8.42 -1.81
CA PHE A 70 -17.62 -9.64 -2.48
C PHE A 70 -18.65 -10.79 -2.42
N LYS A 71 -19.57 -10.77 -1.45
CA LYS A 71 -20.68 -11.77 -1.38
C LYS A 71 -21.64 -11.68 -2.57
N PHE A 72 -21.69 -10.54 -3.23
CA PHE A 72 -22.52 -10.35 -4.43
C PHE A 72 -21.84 -10.82 -5.73
N GLY A 73 -20.65 -11.38 -5.65
CA GLY A 73 -19.93 -11.96 -6.78
C GLY A 73 -18.99 -10.97 -7.46
N ALA A 74 -17.79 -10.78 -6.92
CA ALA A 74 -16.74 -10.04 -7.60
C ALA A 74 -16.15 -10.89 -8.73
N PRO A 75 -16.00 -10.36 -9.96
CA PRO A 75 -15.33 -11.08 -11.04
C PRO A 75 -13.82 -11.17 -10.76
N PRO A 76 -13.10 -12.10 -11.40
CA PRO A 76 -11.66 -12.02 -11.50
C PRO A 76 -11.26 -10.65 -12.04
N HIS A 77 -10.39 -9.95 -11.34
CA HIS A 77 -9.95 -8.61 -11.71
C HIS A 77 -8.50 -8.38 -11.31
N ALA A 78 -7.86 -7.47 -12.00
CA ALA A 78 -6.50 -7.02 -11.73
C ALA A 78 -6.44 -5.51 -11.72
N GLY A 79 -5.38 -4.96 -11.15
CA GLY A 79 -5.15 -3.52 -11.15
C GLY A 79 -3.70 -3.22 -11.50
N PHE A 80 -3.47 -2.03 -12.03
CA PHE A 80 -2.15 -1.51 -12.33
C PHE A 80 -2.11 -0.03 -11.96
N ALA A 81 -1.08 0.39 -11.23
CA ALA A 81 -0.84 1.77 -10.86
C ALA A 81 0.45 2.26 -11.51
N VAL A 82 0.43 3.45 -12.09
CA VAL A 82 1.59 4.07 -12.72
C VAL A 82 2.13 5.18 -11.84
N GLY A 83 3.45 5.19 -11.62
CA GLY A 83 4.16 6.29 -10.97
C GLY A 83 4.27 7.49 -11.91
N LEU A 84 3.32 8.42 -11.83
CA LEU A 84 3.22 9.54 -12.77
C LEU A 84 4.48 10.42 -12.78
N ASP A 85 5.06 10.70 -11.60
CA ASP A 85 6.28 11.50 -11.52
C ASP A 85 7.46 10.81 -12.20
N ARG A 86 7.61 9.50 -12.01
CA ARG A 86 8.67 8.72 -12.67
C ARG A 86 8.48 8.69 -14.19
N LEU A 87 7.25 8.49 -14.65
CA LEU A 87 6.94 8.54 -16.08
C LEU A 87 7.25 9.90 -16.66
N THR A 88 6.86 10.97 -15.98
CA THR A 88 7.14 12.35 -16.42
C THR A 88 8.64 12.61 -16.49
N ALA A 89 9.41 12.23 -15.46
CA ALA A 89 10.85 12.40 -15.46
C ALA A 89 11.50 11.71 -16.67
N ILE A 90 11.12 10.48 -16.97
CA ILE A 90 11.63 9.75 -18.14
C ILE A 90 11.26 10.45 -19.47
N LEU A 91 10.02 10.92 -19.60
CA LEU A 91 9.55 11.60 -20.82
C LEU A 91 10.28 12.91 -21.09
N VAL A 92 10.69 13.64 -20.05
CA VAL A 92 11.44 14.89 -20.19
C VAL A 92 12.96 14.70 -20.11
N GLY A 93 13.43 13.47 -19.90
CA GLY A 93 14.85 13.14 -19.87
C GLY A 93 15.56 13.48 -18.55
N GLU A 94 14.82 13.58 -17.46
CA GLU A 94 15.36 13.86 -16.13
C GLU A 94 15.66 12.58 -15.35
N GLU A 95 16.78 12.56 -14.63
CA GLU A 95 17.21 11.41 -13.82
C GLU A 95 16.62 11.43 -12.40
N ASN A 96 16.00 12.54 -11.99
CA ASN A 96 15.48 12.73 -10.65
C ASN A 96 14.05 13.27 -10.69
N ILE A 97 13.13 12.62 -9.99
CA ILE A 97 11.73 13.05 -9.90
C ILE A 97 11.56 14.44 -9.27
N ARG A 98 12.55 14.94 -8.53
CA ARG A 98 12.49 16.28 -7.94
C ARG A 98 12.40 17.38 -8.99
N GLU A 99 12.90 17.14 -10.22
CA GLU A 99 12.86 18.09 -11.32
C GLU A 99 11.45 18.22 -11.93
N VAL A 100 10.58 17.26 -11.66
CA VAL A 100 9.22 17.23 -12.21
C VAL A 100 8.12 17.38 -11.14
N ILE A 101 8.49 17.52 -9.86
CA ILE A 101 7.58 17.75 -8.74
C ILE A 101 7.65 19.23 -8.34
N ALA A 102 6.48 19.89 -8.28
CA ALA A 102 6.41 21.33 -7.96
C ALA A 102 6.96 21.68 -6.57
N PHE A 103 6.81 20.78 -5.59
CA PHE A 103 7.24 21.01 -4.20
C PHE A 103 8.00 19.77 -3.66
N PRO A 104 9.23 19.52 -4.15
CA PRO A 104 9.98 18.34 -3.76
C PRO A 104 10.42 18.42 -2.31
N LYS A 105 10.37 17.26 -1.62
CA LYS A 105 10.88 17.14 -0.25
C LYS A 105 12.39 16.94 -0.26
N THR A 106 13.04 17.37 0.84
CA THR A 106 14.46 17.07 1.09
C THR A 106 14.65 15.58 1.41
N GLN A 107 15.89 15.13 1.48
CA GLN A 107 16.20 13.77 1.90
C GLN A 107 15.72 13.46 3.31
N SER A 108 15.66 14.46 4.19
CA SER A 108 15.11 14.34 5.55
C SER A 108 13.57 14.41 5.61
N GLY A 109 12.89 14.51 4.46
CA GLY A 109 11.43 14.59 4.38
C GLY A 109 10.86 15.97 4.69
N SER A 110 11.70 17.00 4.83
CA SER A 110 11.23 18.37 5.05
C SER A 110 10.85 19.07 3.74
N ASP A 111 9.89 19.97 3.84
CA ASP A 111 9.46 20.85 2.75
C ASP A 111 10.17 22.20 2.84
N PRO A 112 11.05 22.55 1.91
CA PRO A 112 11.76 23.82 1.96
C PRO A 112 10.86 25.04 1.81
N LEU A 113 9.71 24.90 1.14
CA LEU A 113 8.78 26.02 0.91
C LEU A 113 7.98 26.36 2.16
N THR A 114 7.41 25.34 2.80
CA THR A 114 6.53 25.52 3.97
C THR A 114 7.26 25.34 5.29
N SER A 115 8.53 24.92 5.26
CA SER A 115 9.33 24.53 6.42
C SER A 115 8.70 23.37 7.23
N ALA A 116 7.81 22.59 6.61
CA ALA A 116 7.21 21.41 7.26
C ALA A 116 8.26 20.29 7.39
N PRO A 117 8.15 19.43 8.43
CA PRO A 117 7.13 19.45 9.47
C PRO A 117 7.35 20.55 10.52
N LEU A 118 6.26 21.14 10.99
CA LEU A 118 6.26 22.13 12.06
C LEU A 118 5.62 21.54 13.33
N PRO A 119 5.98 22.03 14.52
CA PRO A 119 5.29 21.67 15.74
C PRO A 119 3.79 21.97 15.64
N ILE A 120 2.97 21.11 16.22
CA ILE A 120 1.52 21.32 16.28
C ILE A 120 1.21 22.30 17.42
N ASP A 121 0.32 23.26 17.19
CA ASP A 121 -0.17 24.17 18.22
C ASP A 121 -0.87 23.39 19.35
N ASP A 122 -0.51 23.68 20.59
CA ASP A 122 -1.09 23.07 21.79
C ASP A 122 -2.62 23.20 21.86
N ARG A 123 -3.18 24.23 21.26
CA ARG A 123 -4.63 24.41 21.18
C ARG A 123 -5.28 23.28 20.38
N HIS A 124 -4.71 22.93 19.24
CA HIS A 124 -5.21 21.83 18.41
C HIS A 124 -5.06 20.48 19.12
N LEU A 125 -3.97 20.28 19.85
CA LEU A 125 -3.79 19.08 20.66
C LEU A 125 -4.88 18.96 21.73
N LYS A 126 -5.19 20.06 22.43
CA LYS A 126 -6.25 20.09 23.44
C LYS A 126 -7.63 19.84 22.85
N GLU A 127 -7.96 20.47 21.71
CA GLU A 127 -9.25 20.26 21.01
C GLU A 127 -9.46 18.79 20.63
N LEU A 128 -8.38 18.08 20.28
CA LEU A 128 -8.41 16.67 19.90
C LEU A 128 -8.24 15.70 21.09
N GLY A 129 -8.06 16.22 22.31
CA GLY A 129 -7.78 15.39 23.49
C GLY A 129 -6.45 14.65 23.41
N LEU A 130 -5.47 15.19 22.68
CA LEU A 130 -4.16 14.59 22.49
C LEU A 130 -3.10 15.22 23.39
N LYS A 131 -2.09 14.43 23.72
CA LYS A 131 -0.90 14.89 24.44
C LYS A 131 0.36 14.30 23.81
N VAL A 132 1.35 15.14 23.52
CA VAL A 132 2.66 14.68 23.09
C VAL A 132 3.38 14.07 24.28
N LEU A 133 3.82 12.84 24.15
CA LEU A 133 4.65 12.17 25.15
C LEU A 133 6.14 12.50 24.85
N PRO A 134 6.97 12.63 25.90
CA PRO A 134 8.40 12.76 25.69
C PRO A 134 8.95 11.54 24.94
N PRO A 135 10.04 11.69 24.17
CA PRO A 135 10.70 10.57 23.51
C PRO A 135 11.02 9.48 24.55
N SER A 136 10.77 8.23 24.19
CA SER A 136 11.25 7.10 25.00
C SER A 136 12.78 7.11 24.98
N THR A 137 13.39 7.24 26.12
CA THR A 137 14.84 7.12 26.32
C THR A 137 15.30 5.68 26.04
#